data_fa87533778f43111d97c249061fbd96c
#
_entry.id   fa87533778f43111d97c249061fbd96c
#
_cell.length_a   1.000
_cell.length_b   1.000
_cell.length_c   1.000
_cell.angle_alpha   90.00
_cell.angle_beta   90.00
_cell.angle_gamma   90.00
#
_symmetry.space_group_name_H-M   'P 1'
#
loop_
_entity.id
_entity.type
_entity.pdbx_description
1 polymer ?
#
loop_
_entity_poly.entity_id
_entity_poly.type
_entity_poly.pdbx_seq_one_letter_code
_entity_poly.pdbx_strand_id
1 'polypeptide(L)'
;VNEADNAYVTAFRERLGLPGIIDIHTHFMPEQVMRKVWEYFDSAGPHIGDREWPITYRDEEQARLKTLRGFGVQAFTSLVYPHKPDMAAWLNEWAADFAARTPDCLYTATFYPEHGADSYVEAAIEAGARIFKVHV
;
A
#
# COMPACT_ATOMS: atom_id res chain seq x y z
N VAL A 1 7.48 -8.38 -12.68
CA VAL A 1 8.34 -7.30 -13.18
C VAL A 1 9.67 -7.89 -13.59
N ASN A 2 10.12 -7.63 -14.78
CA ASN A 2 11.37 -8.15 -15.32
C ASN A 2 12.42 -7.04 -15.49
N GLU A 3 13.64 -7.41 -15.82
CA GLU A 3 14.74 -6.45 -16.02
C GLU A 3 14.45 -5.44 -17.15
N ALA A 4 13.69 -5.84 -18.17
CA ALA A 4 13.33 -4.96 -19.28
C ALA A 4 12.37 -3.84 -18.81
N ASP A 5 11.44 -4.13 -17.90
CA ASP A 5 10.54 -3.13 -17.33
C ASP A 5 11.32 -2.09 -16.50
N ASN A 6 12.26 -2.56 -15.68
CA ASN A 6 13.13 -1.68 -14.89
C ASN A 6 13.99 -0.78 -15.79
N ALA A 7 14.59 -1.34 -16.84
CA ALA A 7 15.38 -0.58 -17.79
C ALA A 7 14.53 0.48 -18.53
N TYR A 8 13.32 0.12 -18.94
CA TYR A 8 12.40 1.05 -19.61
C TYR A 8 12.03 2.22 -18.71
N VAL A 9 11.60 1.94 -17.46
CA VAL A 9 11.21 2.99 -16.50
C VAL A 9 12.39 3.88 -16.16
N THR A 10 13.58 3.30 -15.99
CA THR A 10 14.81 4.05 -15.73
C THR A 10 15.14 5.00 -16.89
N ALA A 11 15.16 4.50 -18.12
CA ALA A 11 15.44 5.31 -19.30
C ALA A 11 14.40 6.42 -19.50
N PHE A 12 13.11 6.13 -19.22
CA PHE A 12 12.05 7.12 -19.28
C PHE A 12 12.27 8.25 -18.28
N ARG A 13 12.58 7.90 -17.03
CA ARG A 13 12.85 8.84 -15.94
C ARG A 13 14.08 9.72 -16.24
N GLU A 14 15.17 9.12 -16.68
CA GLU A 14 16.40 9.83 -17.07
C GLU A 14 16.17 10.82 -18.20
N ARG A 15 15.41 10.43 -19.23
CA ARG A 15 15.04 11.31 -20.33
C ARG A 15 14.28 12.55 -19.88
N LEU A 16 13.50 12.43 -18.79
CA LEU A 16 12.74 13.54 -18.20
C LEU A 16 13.55 14.31 -17.15
N GLY A 17 14.79 13.92 -16.86
CA GLY A 17 15.59 14.54 -15.80
C GLY A 17 15.04 14.35 -14.39
N LEU A 18 14.25 13.30 -14.16
CA LEU A 18 13.64 13.04 -12.86
C LEU A 18 14.60 12.23 -11.97
N PRO A 19 14.88 12.71 -10.73
CA PRO A 19 15.80 12.00 -9.82
C PRO A 19 15.21 10.70 -9.28
N GLY A 20 13.88 10.57 -9.24
CA GLY A 20 13.17 9.42 -8.74
C GLY A 20 11.66 9.55 -8.88
N ILE A 21 10.95 8.60 -8.31
CA ILE A 21 9.48 8.53 -8.31
C ILE A 21 8.99 8.51 -6.86
N ILE A 22 7.89 9.18 -6.59
CA ILE A 22 7.12 9.01 -5.36
C ILE A 22 5.83 8.31 -5.74
N ASP A 23 5.62 7.09 -5.24
CA ASP A 23 4.42 6.32 -5.51
C ASP A 23 3.42 6.47 -4.35
N ILE A 24 2.35 7.19 -4.60
CA ILE A 24 1.32 7.49 -3.58
C ILE A 24 0.19 6.45 -3.55
N HIS A 25 0.27 5.37 -4.31
CA HIS A 25 -0.79 4.36 -4.36
C HIS A 25 -0.23 2.94 -4.39
N THR A 26 0.49 2.55 -3.36
CA THR A 26 0.88 1.16 -3.15
C THR A 26 0.16 0.56 -1.94
N HIS A 27 0.04 -0.76 -1.92
CA HIS A 27 -0.61 -1.49 -0.83
C HIS A 27 0.37 -2.43 -0.16
N PHE A 28 0.73 -2.12 1.08
CA PHE A 28 1.41 -3.03 1.99
C PHE A 28 0.55 -3.20 3.23
N MET A 29 0.22 -4.42 3.57
CA MET A 29 -0.65 -4.79 4.69
C MET A 29 -0.10 -6.04 5.35
N PRO A 30 -0.57 -6.39 6.57
CA PRO A 30 -0.29 -7.69 7.14
C PRO A 30 -0.54 -8.82 6.15
N GLU A 31 0.35 -9.79 6.08
CA GLU A 31 0.31 -10.86 5.07
C GLU A 31 -1.05 -11.57 5.01
N GLN A 32 -1.65 -11.82 6.16
CA GLN A 32 -2.97 -12.43 6.27
C GLN A 32 -4.09 -11.59 5.63
N VAL A 33 -3.96 -10.26 5.65
CA VAL A 33 -4.92 -9.35 5.00
C VAL A 33 -4.68 -9.35 3.50
N MET A 34 -3.41 -9.26 3.06
CA MET A 34 -3.05 -9.32 1.65
C MET A 34 -3.55 -10.60 0.97
N ARG A 35 -3.39 -11.76 1.62
CA ARG A 35 -3.91 -13.03 1.09
C ARG A 35 -5.41 -12.99 0.88
N LYS A 36 -6.17 -12.44 1.85
CA LYS A 36 -7.63 -12.31 1.72
C LYS A 36 -8.05 -11.33 0.62
N VAL A 37 -7.30 -10.26 0.43
CA VAL A 37 -7.50 -9.34 -0.70
C VAL A 37 -7.31 -10.07 -2.02
N TRP A 38 -6.25 -10.86 -2.17
CA TRP A 38 -6.00 -11.64 -3.38
C TRP A 38 -7.07 -12.70 -3.62
N GLU A 39 -7.49 -13.44 -2.59
CA GLU A 39 -8.59 -14.41 -2.65
C GLU A 39 -9.90 -13.74 -3.09
N TYR A 40 -10.19 -12.55 -2.58
CA TYR A 40 -11.37 -11.79 -2.98
C TYR A 40 -11.33 -11.44 -4.46
N PHE A 41 -10.23 -10.90 -4.97
CA PHE A 41 -10.10 -10.53 -6.38
C PHE A 41 -10.10 -11.75 -7.32
N ASP A 42 -9.62 -12.91 -6.88
CA ASP A 42 -9.73 -14.16 -7.64
C ASP A 42 -11.17 -14.59 -7.85
N SER A 43 -12.06 -14.25 -6.93
CA SER A 43 -13.49 -14.60 -6.97
C SER A 43 -14.41 -13.42 -7.33
N ALA A 44 -13.87 -12.24 -7.59
CA ALA A 44 -14.66 -11.02 -7.72
C ALA A 44 -15.40 -10.87 -9.04
N GLY A 45 -15.10 -11.67 -10.08
CA GLY A 45 -15.69 -11.56 -11.41
C GLY A 45 -17.20 -11.32 -11.41
N PRO A 46 -18.03 -12.16 -10.73
CA PRO A 46 -19.48 -11.96 -10.67
C PRO A 46 -19.93 -10.66 -10.02
N HIS A 47 -19.10 -10.11 -9.13
CA HIS A 47 -19.41 -8.87 -8.40
C HIS A 47 -19.02 -7.60 -9.16
N ILE A 48 -18.17 -7.72 -10.18
CA ILE A 48 -17.64 -6.60 -10.98
C ILE A 48 -18.02 -6.70 -12.46
N GLY A 49 -19.12 -7.37 -12.77
CA GLY A 49 -19.65 -7.52 -14.12
C GLY A 49 -18.88 -8.52 -14.98
N ASP A 50 -18.50 -9.65 -14.40
CA ASP A 50 -17.75 -10.77 -15.03
C ASP A 50 -16.42 -10.33 -15.67
N ARG A 51 -15.80 -9.28 -15.16
CA ARG A 51 -14.50 -8.82 -15.61
C ARG A 51 -13.39 -9.51 -14.81
N GLU A 52 -12.34 -9.89 -15.51
CA GLU A 52 -11.11 -10.29 -14.84
C GLU A 52 -10.44 -9.04 -14.23
N TRP A 53 -10.05 -9.13 -12.96
CA TRP A 53 -9.24 -8.12 -12.30
C TRP A 53 -7.99 -8.79 -11.71
N PRO A 54 -7.02 -9.15 -12.55
CA PRO A 54 -5.86 -9.87 -12.09
C PRO A 54 -4.99 -8.99 -11.20
N ILE A 55 -4.79 -9.45 -9.97
CA ILE A 55 -3.77 -8.87 -9.09
C ILE A 55 -2.43 -9.54 -9.41
N THR A 56 -1.46 -8.78 -9.89
CA THR A 56 -0.16 -9.29 -10.34
C THR A 56 0.95 -9.18 -9.30
N TYR A 57 0.79 -8.37 -8.25
CA TYR A 57 1.78 -8.17 -7.18
C TYR A 57 1.57 -9.15 -6.02
N ARG A 58 1.79 -10.44 -6.27
CA ARG A 58 1.58 -11.52 -5.27
C ARG A 58 2.87 -12.00 -4.59
N ASP A 59 3.94 -11.29 -4.84
CA ASP A 59 5.23 -11.59 -4.22
C ASP A 59 5.23 -11.22 -2.72
N GLU A 60 6.16 -11.80 -1.99
CA GLU A 60 6.42 -11.46 -0.60
C GLU A 60 6.85 -9.99 -0.44
N GLU A 61 6.68 -9.44 0.75
CA GLU A 61 6.95 -8.04 1.10
C GLU A 61 8.32 -7.57 0.58
N GLN A 62 9.39 -8.32 0.86
CA GLN A 62 10.74 -7.93 0.47
C GLN A 62 10.96 -7.92 -1.05
N ALA A 63 10.37 -8.86 -1.78
CA ALA A 63 10.44 -8.89 -3.23
C ALA A 63 9.69 -7.68 -3.85
N ARG A 64 8.54 -7.32 -3.28
CA ARG A 64 7.77 -6.15 -3.70
C ARG A 64 8.52 -4.84 -3.42
N LEU A 65 9.15 -4.70 -2.26
CA LEU A 65 10.03 -3.57 -1.95
C LEU A 65 11.19 -3.46 -2.94
N LYS A 66 11.83 -4.59 -3.25
CA LYS A 66 12.90 -4.64 -4.25
C LYS A 66 12.41 -4.17 -5.63
N THR A 67 11.20 -4.56 -6.02
CA THR A 67 10.59 -4.13 -7.29
C THR A 67 10.38 -2.62 -7.33
N LEU A 68 9.79 -2.01 -6.31
CA LEU A 68 9.61 -0.56 -6.24
C LEU A 68 10.95 0.19 -6.34
N ARG A 69 11.92 -0.24 -5.56
CA ARG A 69 13.28 0.35 -5.58
C ARG A 69 13.96 0.19 -6.94
N GLY A 70 13.75 -0.95 -7.61
CA GLY A 70 14.22 -1.20 -8.97
C GLY A 70 13.67 -0.21 -10.01
N PHE A 71 12.44 0.26 -9.84
CA PHE A 71 11.86 1.32 -10.67
C PHE A 71 12.37 2.73 -10.33
N GLY A 72 13.17 2.88 -9.28
CA GLY A 72 13.63 4.18 -8.80
C GLY A 72 12.60 4.92 -7.95
N VAL A 73 11.69 4.18 -7.31
CA VAL A 73 10.81 4.74 -6.29
C VAL A 73 11.64 5.10 -5.06
N GLN A 74 11.60 6.38 -4.69
CA GLN A 74 12.34 6.94 -3.56
C GLN A 74 11.49 7.04 -2.30
N ALA A 75 10.18 7.17 -2.49
CA ALA A 75 9.21 7.13 -1.39
C ALA A 75 7.89 6.55 -1.90
N PHE A 76 7.18 5.86 -1.03
CA PHE A 76 5.89 5.26 -1.35
C PHE A 76 4.98 5.22 -0.13
N THR A 77 3.69 4.96 -0.32
CA THR A 77 2.70 4.81 0.74
C THR A 77 2.36 3.34 0.97
N SER A 78 2.00 2.97 2.20
CA SER A 78 1.44 1.65 2.51
C SER A 78 -0.07 1.76 2.71
N LEU A 79 -0.84 2.03 1.66
CA LEU A 79 -2.27 2.31 1.80
C LEU A 79 -3.03 1.14 2.44
N VAL A 80 -3.00 1.08 3.78
CA VAL A 80 -3.85 0.16 4.56
C VAL A 80 -5.30 0.63 4.54
N TYR A 81 -6.25 -0.30 4.57
CA TYR A 81 -7.66 0.03 4.67
C TYR A 81 -8.46 -1.10 5.33
N PRO A 82 -9.42 -0.77 6.21
CA PRO A 82 -10.24 -1.75 6.88
C PRO A 82 -11.39 -2.23 5.98
N HIS A 83 -11.80 -3.47 6.16
CA HIS A 83 -12.97 -4.05 5.48
C HIS A 83 -14.20 -4.17 6.40
N LYS A 84 -14.02 -3.94 7.68
CA LYS A 84 -15.05 -4.05 8.71
C LYS A 84 -14.67 -3.24 9.94
N PRO A 85 -15.61 -3.00 10.87
CA PRO A 85 -15.32 -2.39 12.18
C PRO A 85 -14.20 -3.12 12.93
N ASP A 86 -13.56 -2.43 13.85
CA ASP A 86 -12.48 -2.91 14.75
C ASP A 86 -11.19 -3.33 14.04
N MET A 87 -10.98 -2.95 12.77
CA MET A 87 -9.75 -3.23 12.04
C MET A 87 -8.80 -2.05 11.93
N ALA A 88 -9.31 -0.81 11.92
CA ALA A 88 -8.52 0.35 11.55
C ALA A 88 -7.39 0.64 12.55
N ALA A 89 -7.68 0.61 13.85
CA ALA A 89 -6.67 0.85 14.89
C ALA A 89 -5.48 -0.11 14.76
N TRP A 90 -5.76 -1.40 14.67
CA TRP A 90 -4.73 -2.44 14.49
C TRP A 90 -3.93 -2.28 13.19
N LEU A 91 -4.60 -1.93 12.08
CA LEU A 91 -3.92 -1.66 10.82
C LEU A 91 -3.01 -0.43 10.90
N ASN A 92 -3.40 0.60 11.65
CA ASN A 92 -2.57 1.78 11.87
C ASN A 92 -1.31 1.46 12.69
N GLU A 93 -1.42 0.62 13.72
CA GLU A 93 -0.27 0.14 14.49
C GLU A 93 0.71 -0.62 13.58
N TRP A 94 0.19 -1.58 12.80
CA TRP A 94 1.00 -2.31 11.84
C TRP A 94 1.68 -1.39 10.81
N ALA A 95 0.96 -0.39 10.30
CA ALA A 95 1.49 0.56 9.31
C ALA A 95 2.57 1.48 9.89
N ALA A 96 2.45 1.86 11.18
CA ALA A 96 3.49 2.59 11.89
C ALA A 96 4.77 1.76 12.02
N ASP A 97 4.65 0.49 12.43
CA ASP A 97 5.78 -0.45 12.54
C ASP A 97 6.41 -0.72 11.17
N PHE A 98 5.59 -0.87 10.13
CA PHE A 98 6.08 -1.05 8.77
C PHE A 98 6.88 0.17 8.30
N ALA A 99 6.38 1.38 8.48
CA ALA A 99 7.09 2.61 8.12
C ALA A 99 8.37 2.79 8.94
N ALA A 100 8.37 2.45 10.23
CA ALA A 100 9.56 2.54 11.08
C ALA A 100 10.71 1.64 10.60
N ARG A 101 10.41 0.43 10.07
CA ARG A 101 11.40 -0.52 9.53
C ARG A 101 11.67 -0.37 8.03
N THR A 102 10.98 0.54 7.36
CA THR A 102 11.03 0.75 5.90
C THR A 102 11.18 2.24 5.62
N PRO A 103 12.40 2.79 5.65
CA PRO A 103 12.64 4.25 5.67
C PRO A 103 12.10 5.01 4.44
N ASP A 104 11.88 4.34 3.33
CA ASP A 104 11.29 4.89 2.11
C ASP A 104 9.75 4.80 2.10
N CYS A 105 9.13 4.20 3.14
CA CYS A 105 7.68 4.20 3.30
C CYS A 105 7.19 5.43 4.06
N LEU A 106 6.28 6.17 3.44
CA LEU A 106 5.55 7.26 4.11
C LEU A 106 4.46 6.65 5.00
N TYR A 107 4.49 6.96 6.31
CA TYR A 107 3.48 6.42 7.21
C TYR A 107 2.07 6.83 6.79
N THR A 108 1.28 5.85 6.41
CA THR A 108 -0.11 5.99 5.97
C THR A 108 -1.02 5.29 6.96
N ALA A 109 -2.01 6.01 7.47
CA ALA A 109 -3.04 5.46 8.35
C ALA A 109 -4.39 5.34 7.62
N THR A 110 -5.37 4.84 8.32
CA THR A 110 -6.74 4.68 7.83
C THR A 110 -7.75 4.91 8.96
N PHE A 111 -9.02 4.97 8.60
CA PHE A 111 -10.10 4.86 9.58
C PHE A 111 -11.30 4.12 8.98
N TYR A 112 -12.15 3.63 9.87
CA TYR A 112 -13.47 3.10 9.57
C TYR A 112 -14.51 4.01 10.23
N PRO A 113 -15.67 4.27 9.62
CA PRO A 113 -16.72 5.09 10.22
C PRO A 113 -17.43 4.34 11.35
N GLU A 114 -16.79 4.28 12.51
CA GLU A 114 -17.21 3.57 13.70
C GLU A 114 -17.07 4.43 14.96
N HIS A 115 -17.74 4.00 16.04
CA HIS A 115 -17.65 4.70 17.31
C HIS A 115 -16.22 4.65 17.85
N GLY A 116 -15.67 5.80 18.27
CA GLY A 116 -14.31 5.90 18.79
C GLY A 116 -13.22 6.02 17.72
N ALA A 117 -13.58 6.18 16.44
CA ALA A 117 -12.61 6.37 15.36
C ALA A 117 -11.70 7.59 15.57
N ASP A 118 -12.19 8.64 16.20
CA ASP A 118 -11.45 9.85 16.55
C ASP A 118 -10.21 9.54 17.38
N SER A 119 -10.29 8.69 18.39
CA SER A 119 -9.18 8.40 19.29
C SER A 119 -8.02 7.69 18.59
N TYR A 120 -8.25 6.71 17.71
CA TYR A 120 -7.15 6.05 17.01
C TYR A 120 -6.65 6.86 15.78
N VAL A 121 -7.49 7.77 15.25
CA VAL A 121 -7.05 8.75 14.25
C VAL A 121 -6.10 9.76 14.87
N GLU A 122 -6.45 10.32 16.03
CA GLU A 122 -5.57 11.21 16.78
C GLU A 122 -4.24 10.54 17.13
N ALA A 123 -4.28 9.31 17.66
CA ALA A 123 -3.08 8.55 17.95
C ALA A 123 -2.20 8.32 16.72
N ALA A 124 -2.79 8.03 15.56
CA ALA A 124 -2.04 7.87 14.32
C ALA A 124 -1.37 9.18 13.86
N ILE A 125 -2.05 10.32 14.01
CA ILE A 125 -1.49 11.64 13.70
C ILE A 125 -0.32 11.96 14.63
N GLU A 126 -0.47 11.71 15.92
CA GLU A 126 0.60 11.90 16.91
C GLU A 126 1.81 11.01 16.63
N ALA A 127 1.56 9.76 16.18
CA ALA A 127 2.61 8.84 15.76
C ALA A 127 3.26 9.21 14.41
N GLY A 128 2.83 10.29 13.75
CA GLY A 128 3.45 10.83 12.56
C GLY A 128 2.75 10.53 11.23
N ALA A 129 1.56 9.94 11.22
CA ALA A 129 0.79 9.75 10.00
C ALA A 129 0.48 11.11 9.34
N ARG A 130 0.67 11.17 8.02
CA ARG A 130 0.38 12.37 7.21
C ARG A 130 -0.60 12.09 6.08
N ILE A 131 -0.87 10.81 5.84
CA ILE A 131 -1.71 10.33 4.75
C ILE A 131 -2.73 9.38 5.35
N PHE A 132 -3.98 9.55 4.97
CA PHE A 132 -5.06 8.66 5.36
C PHE A 132 -5.74 8.08 4.13
N LYS A 133 -5.81 6.76 4.06
CA LYS A 133 -6.62 6.04 3.07
C LYS A 133 -8.02 5.81 3.64
N VAL A 134 -9.02 6.30 2.93
CA VAL A 134 -10.42 5.99 3.20
C VAL A 134 -10.91 5.02 2.14
N HIS A 135 -11.56 3.96 2.60
CA HIS A 135 -12.22 2.98 1.72
C HIS A 135 -13.73 3.05 1.97
N VAL A 136 -14.49 3.37 0.94
CA VAL A 136 -15.95 3.49 0.93
C VAL A 136 -16.58 2.48 0.01
#